data_8ed8222fa86ddd7e79ce291b38998518
#
_entry.id   8ed8222fa86ddd7e79ce291b38998518
#
_cell.length_a   1.000
_cell.length_b   1.000
_cell.length_c   1.000
_cell.angle_alpha   90.00
_cell.angle_beta   90.00
_cell.angle_gamma   90.00
#
_symmetry.space_group_name_H-M   'P 1'
#
loop_
_entity.id
_entity.type
_entity.pdbx_description
1 polymer ?
#
loop_
_entity_poly.entity_id
_entity_poly.type
_entity_poly.pdbx_seq_one_letter_code
_entity_poly.pdbx_strand_id
1 'polypeptide(L)'
;MTVFEAYITNLGKYAEGQLVGQTLKFPATTEEVQSLLKNIGVDGVRYEEFFITAFDGDVMGLYDYLTEYENLDELNHLAHLISELDSDEIETLEAALNKGDHTSSVADIINLVHNLDCYSLHPGVTDDETLGRIYVEDMELLDVPDNVLPYFDFEAYGRDMRINEGGHFAPMGYLTRSGDFKEVYHGIEDIPAEHRIFAYPKLNIREQMAAYKEVIDRSSLEGERLHPRKEHDDR
;
A
#
# COMPACT_ATOMS: atom_id res chain seq x y z
N MET A 1 -2.15 13.46 -10.97
CA MET A 1 -0.86 12.74 -11.20
C MET A 1 -1.06 11.32 -10.68
N THR A 2 -0.61 10.29 -11.36
CA THR A 2 -0.67 8.90 -10.86
C THR A 2 0.46 8.70 -9.85
N VAL A 3 0.15 8.16 -8.68
CA VAL A 3 1.12 7.83 -7.63
C VAL A 3 1.57 6.37 -7.78
N PHE A 4 0.58 5.48 -7.90
CA PHE A 4 0.80 4.06 -8.17
C PHE A 4 -0.39 3.47 -8.91
N GLU A 5 -0.25 2.24 -9.36
CA GLU A 5 -1.31 1.51 -10.02
C GLU A 5 -1.41 0.07 -9.49
N ALA A 6 -2.61 -0.51 -9.57
CA ALA A 6 -2.88 -1.87 -9.16
C ALA A 6 -3.59 -2.64 -10.28
N TYR A 7 -3.23 -3.90 -10.50
CA TYR A 7 -3.91 -4.76 -11.44
C TYR A 7 -5.04 -5.52 -10.74
N ILE A 8 -6.28 -5.10 -11.00
CA ILE A 8 -7.49 -5.63 -10.38
C ILE A 8 -8.02 -6.80 -11.22
N THR A 9 -8.18 -7.97 -10.60
CA THR A 9 -8.59 -9.21 -11.26
C THR A 9 -9.91 -9.71 -10.70
N ASN A 10 -10.82 -10.16 -11.57
CA ASN A 10 -12.09 -10.78 -11.18
C ASN A 10 -11.82 -12.15 -10.54
N LEU A 11 -12.12 -12.30 -9.24
CA LEU A 11 -11.85 -13.51 -8.47
C LEU A 11 -12.69 -14.70 -8.96
N GLY A 12 -13.97 -14.49 -9.24
CA GLY A 12 -14.85 -15.57 -9.70
C GLY A 12 -14.42 -16.13 -11.08
N LYS A 13 -14.07 -15.28 -12.03
CA LYS A 13 -13.53 -15.74 -13.31
C LYS A 13 -12.17 -16.40 -13.19
N TYR A 14 -11.33 -15.90 -12.27
CA TYR A 14 -10.04 -16.54 -11.96
C TYR A 14 -10.23 -17.96 -11.44
N ALA A 15 -11.20 -18.17 -10.52
CA ALA A 15 -11.56 -19.50 -10.04
C ALA A 15 -12.12 -20.43 -11.15
N GLU A 16 -12.70 -19.86 -12.22
CA GLU A 16 -13.14 -20.58 -13.43
C GLU A 16 -11.99 -20.84 -14.43
N GLY A 17 -10.75 -20.43 -14.11
CA GLY A 17 -9.58 -20.58 -14.99
C GLY A 17 -9.44 -19.48 -16.06
N GLN A 18 -10.15 -18.36 -15.91
CA GLN A 18 -10.06 -17.22 -16.80
C GLN A 18 -9.35 -16.05 -16.13
N LEU A 19 -8.23 -15.61 -16.67
CA LEU A 19 -7.52 -14.43 -16.18
C LEU A 19 -8.13 -13.17 -16.82
N VAL A 20 -9.01 -12.49 -16.08
CA VAL A 20 -9.66 -11.25 -16.52
C VAL A 20 -9.43 -10.17 -15.50
N GLY A 21 -8.65 -9.17 -15.87
CA GLY A 21 -8.29 -8.03 -15.01
C GLY A 21 -7.94 -6.80 -15.82
N GLN A 22 -7.79 -5.68 -15.12
CA GLN A 22 -7.42 -4.39 -15.70
C GLN A 22 -6.68 -3.55 -14.66
N THR A 23 -5.76 -2.70 -15.10
CA THR A 23 -5.02 -1.75 -14.24
C THR A 23 -5.93 -0.60 -13.83
N LEU A 24 -5.93 -0.29 -12.53
CA LEU A 24 -6.48 0.93 -11.93
C LEU A 24 -5.32 1.82 -11.47
N LYS A 25 -5.37 3.09 -11.85
CA LYS A 25 -4.38 4.10 -11.43
C LYS A 25 -4.90 4.89 -10.25
N PHE A 26 -4.08 5.08 -9.24
CA PHE A 26 -4.43 5.84 -8.05
C PHE A 26 -3.67 7.19 -8.00
N PRO A 27 -4.32 8.28 -7.52
CA PRO A 27 -5.74 8.37 -7.13
C PRO A 27 -6.69 8.19 -8.32
N ALA A 28 -7.85 7.57 -8.04
CA ALA A 28 -8.90 7.27 -9.00
C ALA A 28 -10.24 7.92 -8.62
N THR A 29 -11.19 7.90 -9.54
CA THR A 29 -12.58 8.33 -9.31
C THR A 29 -13.52 7.13 -9.22
N THR A 30 -14.71 7.35 -8.64
CA THR A 30 -15.76 6.32 -8.58
C THR A 30 -16.15 5.83 -9.98
N GLU A 31 -16.20 6.73 -10.98
CA GLU A 31 -16.55 6.41 -12.36
C GLU A 31 -15.50 5.49 -13.01
N GLU A 32 -14.21 5.73 -12.72
CA GLU A 32 -13.11 4.88 -13.21
C GLU A 32 -13.20 3.48 -12.60
N VAL A 33 -13.44 3.39 -11.29
CA VAL A 33 -13.65 2.10 -10.61
C VAL A 33 -14.85 1.35 -11.19
N GLN A 34 -16.01 2.01 -11.33
CA GLN A 34 -17.21 1.39 -11.93
C GLN A 34 -16.98 0.93 -13.36
N SER A 35 -16.26 1.71 -14.17
CA SER A 35 -15.90 1.36 -15.54
C SER A 35 -14.99 0.14 -15.58
N LEU A 36 -13.95 0.13 -14.74
CA LEU A 36 -13.03 -1.00 -14.63
C LEU A 36 -13.76 -2.26 -14.19
N LEU A 37 -14.53 -2.23 -13.09
CA LEU A 37 -15.28 -3.38 -12.60
C LEU A 37 -16.23 -3.93 -13.65
N LYS A 38 -16.92 -3.06 -14.40
CA LYS A 38 -17.78 -3.46 -15.52
C LYS A 38 -16.98 -4.17 -16.62
N ASN A 39 -15.80 -3.65 -16.98
CA ASN A 39 -14.95 -4.22 -18.03
C ASN A 39 -14.44 -5.62 -17.68
N ILE A 40 -14.06 -5.82 -16.41
CA ILE A 40 -13.60 -7.15 -15.93
C ILE A 40 -14.77 -8.08 -15.57
N GLY A 41 -16.01 -7.57 -15.57
CA GLY A 41 -17.23 -8.34 -15.35
C GLY A 41 -17.57 -8.54 -13.87
N VAL A 42 -17.05 -7.71 -12.96
CA VAL A 42 -17.49 -7.62 -11.57
C VAL A 42 -18.66 -6.66 -11.52
N ASP A 43 -19.87 -7.16 -11.25
CA ASP A 43 -21.11 -6.38 -11.33
C ASP A 43 -21.93 -6.35 -10.02
N GLY A 44 -21.44 -7.02 -8.98
CA GLY A 44 -22.12 -7.09 -7.69
C GLY A 44 -23.32 -8.07 -7.68
N VAL A 45 -23.50 -8.89 -8.72
CA VAL A 45 -24.59 -9.88 -8.85
C VAL A 45 -24.04 -11.25 -9.29
N ARG A 46 -23.37 -11.29 -10.45
CA ARG A 46 -22.76 -12.53 -10.99
C ARG A 46 -21.41 -12.82 -10.39
N TYR A 47 -20.61 -11.76 -10.29
CA TYR A 47 -19.31 -11.74 -9.68
C TYR A 47 -19.24 -10.53 -8.76
N GLU A 48 -19.00 -10.77 -7.49
CA GLU A 48 -18.99 -9.74 -6.45
C GLU A 48 -17.55 -9.42 -6.01
N GLU A 49 -16.63 -10.36 -6.18
CA GLU A 49 -15.30 -10.28 -5.62
C GLU A 49 -14.23 -10.02 -6.68
N PHE A 50 -13.25 -9.26 -6.28
CA PHE A 50 -12.01 -9.04 -7.02
C PHE A 50 -10.82 -9.12 -6.07
N PHE A 51 -9.63 -9.25 -6.60
CA PHE A 51 -8.39 -9.20 -5.86
C PHE A 51 -7.32 -8.50 -6.68
N ILE A 52 -6.25 -8.08 -6.03
CA ILE A 52 -5.15 -7.35 -6.65
C ILE A 52 -4.02 -8.34 -6.93
N THR A 53 -3.59 -8.46 -8.18
CA THR A 53 -2.55 -9.40 -8.56
C THR A 53 -1.18 -8.76 -8.75
N ALA A 54 -1.12 -7.44 -8.87
CA ALA A 54 0.13 -6.70 -8.95
C ALA A 54 -0.08 -5.25 -8.56
N PHE A 55 0.97 -4.66 -8.01
CA PHE A 55 1.12 -3.20 -7.83
C PHE A 55 2.32 -2.73 -8.62
N ASP A 56 2.30 -1.48 -9.09
CA ASP A 56 3.40 -0.82 -9.78
C ASP A 56 3.38 0.70 -9.51
N GLY A 57 4.54 1.34 -9.46
CA GLY A 57 4.70 2.78 -9.26
C GLY A 57 6.08 3.15 -8.72
N ASP A 58 6.29 4.44 -8.47
CA ASP A 58 7.62 5.00 -8.19
C ASP A 58 7.98 5.08 -6.70
N VAL A 59 7.04 4.81 -5.75
CA VAL A 59 7.32 4.88 -4.31
C VAL A 59 8.01 3.60 -3.85
N MET A 60 9.29 3.73 -3.54
CA MET A 60 10.16 2.59 -3.22
C MET A 60 9.78 1.92 -1.90
N GLY A 61 9.67 0.59 -1.90
CA GLY A 61 9.33 -0.20 -0.71
C GLY A 61 7.85 -0.26 -0.35
N LEU A 62 6.97 0.56 -0.97
CA LEU A 62 5.54 0.58 -0.65
C LEU A 62 4.87 -0.77 -0.94
N TYR A 63 5.17 -1.36 -2.08
CA TYR A 63 4.47 -2.56 -2.59
C TYR A 63 4.82 -3.84 -1.84
N ASP A 64 5.90 -3.84 -1.06
CA ASP A 64 6.31 -4.98 -0.22
C ASP A 64 5.33 -5.22 0.94
N TYR A 65 4.53 -4.22 1.28
CA TYR A 65 3.59 -4.22 2.40
C TYR A 65 2.13 -4.28 1.98
N LEU A 66 1.83 -4.18 0.67
CA LEU A 66 0.46 -4.25 0.16
C LEU A 66 0.10 -5.70 -0.19
N THR A 67 -1.11 -6.09 0.15
CA THR A 67 -1.63 -7.45 -0.06
C THR A 67 -2.65 -7.50 -1.21
N GLU A 68 -3.03 -8.71 -1.60
CA GLU A 68 -3.98 -8.93 -2.70
C GLU A 68 -5.43 -8.54 -2.38
N TYR A 69 -5.76 -8.29 -1.10
CA TYR A 69 -7.15 -7.99 -0.65
C TYR A 69 -7.29 -6.60 -0.04
N GLU A 70 -6.46 -5.65 -0.46
CA GLU A 70 -6.54 -4.28 0.05
C GLU A 70 -7.84 -3.59 -0.35
N ASN A 71 -8.31 -2.70 0.53
CA ASN A 71 -9.50 -1.89 0.29
C ASN A 71 -9.19 -0.76 -0.70
N LEU A 72 -9.99 -0.61 -1.77
CA LEU A 72 -9.76 0.41 -2.80
C LEU A 72 -9.91 1.84 -2.27
N ASP A 73 -10.78 2.07 -1.27
CA ASP A 73 -10.95 3.40 -0.67
C ASP A 73 -9.72 3.76 0.17
N GLU A 74 -9.15 2.81 0.93
CA GLU A 74 -7.91 3.02 1.68
C GLU A 74 -6.72 3.25 0.74
N LEU A 75 -6.59 2.46 -0.33
CA LEU A 75 -5.54 2.67 -1.34
C LEU A 75 -5.68 4.05 -2.01
N ASN A 76 -6.90 4.46 -2.30
CA ASN A 76 -7.16 5.76 -2.90
C ASN A 76 -6.81 6.91 -1.93
N HIS A 77 -7.17 6.75 -0.66
CA HIS A 77 -6.83 7.74 0.36
C HIS A 77 -5.32 7.83 0.55
N LEU A 78 -4.63 6.69 0.65
CA LEU A 78 -3.16 6.66 0.71
C LEU A 78 -2.52 7.36 -0.50
N ALA A 79 -3.02 7.09 -1.72
CA ALA A 79 -2.52 7.74 -2.92
C ALA A 79 -2.74 9.26 -2.91
N HIS A 80 -3.87 9.73 -2.40
CA HIS A 80 -4.10 11.18 -2.22
C HIS A 80 -3.09 11.78 -1.25
N LEU A 81 -2.87 11.16 -0.09
CA LEU A 81 -1.89 11.65 0.89
C LEU A 81 -0.47 11.69 0.29
N ILE A 82 -0.04 10.64 -0.38
CA ILE A 82 1.29 10.59 -1.02
C ILE A 82 1.40 11.67 -2.14
N SER A 83 0.31 11.95 -2.88
CA SER A 83 0.32 12.94 -3.95
C SER A 83 0.52 14.38 -3.46
N GLU A 84 0.32 14.64 -2.17
CA GLU A 84 0.52 15.94 -1.52
C GLU A 84 1.92 16.13 -0.94
N LEU A 85 2.72 15.04 -0.85
CA LEU A 85 4.08 15.09 -0.34
C LEU A 85 5.03 15.77 -1.34
N ASP A 86 5.99 16.50 -0.79
CA ASP A 86 7.13 16.98 -1.57
C ASP A 86 8.22 15.90 -1.74
N SER A 87 9.29 16.22 -2.46
CA SER A 87 10.36 15.25 -2.74
C SER A 87 11.10 14.77 -1.50
N ASP A 88 11.31 15.63 -0.52
CA ASP A 88 12.06 15.32 0.69
C ASP A 88 11.19 14.45 1.62
N GLU A 89 9.88 14.71 1.65
CA GLU A 89 8.89 13.90 2.34
C GLU A 89 8.74 12.50 1.73
N ILE A 90 8.77 12.40 0.38
CA ILE A 90 8.77 11.10 -0.30
C ILE A 90 10.02 10.29 0.04
N GLU A 91 11.22 10.90 -0.01
CA GLU A 91 12.46 10.21 0.37
C GLU A 91 12.42 9.76 1.85
N THR A 92 11.83 10.57 2.74
CA THR A 92 11.64 10.22 4.15
C THR A 92 10.66 9.06 4.31
N LEU A 93 9.55 9.05 3.57
CA LEU A 93 8.59 7.95 3.54
C LEU A 93 9.27 6.65 3.07
N GLU A 94 10.00 6.70 1.97
CA GLU A 94 10.73 5.54 1.43
C GLU A 94 11.77 4.99 2.42
N ALA A 95 12.48 5.87 3.13
CA ALA A 95 13.41 5.48 4.17
C ALA A 95 12.71 4.81 5.37
N ALA A 96 11.54 5.31 5.76
CA ALA A 96 10.73 4.73 6.84
C ALA A 96 10.12 3.37 6.43
N LEU A 97 9.65 3.24 5.19
CA LEU A 97 9.23 1.96 4.61
C LEU A 97 10.38 0.95 4.58
N ASN A 98 11.58 1.38 4.16
CA ASN A 98 12.77 0.52 4.15
C ASN A 98 13.14 0.04 5.56
N LYS A 99 12.94 0.86 6.59
CA LYS A 99 13.13 0.47 7.99
C LYS A 99 12.08 -0.53 8.47
N GLY A 100 10.87 -0.50 7.89
CA GLY A 100 9.75 -1.37 8.26
C GLY A 100 9.00 -0.90 9.52
N ASP A 101 9.09 0.36 9.88
CA ASP A 101 8.33 0.94 10.99
C ASP A 101 6.90 1.27 10.50
N HIS A 102 5.87 0.85 11.26
CA HIS A 102 4.46 1.16 10.94
C HIS A 102 4.03 0.75 9.52
N THR A 103 4.29 -0.52 9.16
CA THR A 103 4.05 -1.05 7.81
C THR A 103 3.23 -2.34 7.78
N SER A 104 2.55 -2.70 8.89
CA SER A 104 1.82 -3.97 9.02
C SER A 104 0.50 -3.99 8.24
N SER A 105 -0.01 -2.82 7.84
CA SER A 105 -1.26 -2.65 7.10
C SER A 105 -1.27 -1.33 6.33
N VAL A 106 -2.21 -1.16 5.39
CA VAL A 106 -2.45 0.13 4.72
C VAL A 106 -2.77 1.23 5.74
N ALA A 107 -3.51 0.92 6.79
CA ALA A 107 -3.81 1.86 7.88
C ALA A 107 -2.55 2.34 8.61
N ASP A 108 -1.59 1.45 8.86
CA ASP A 108 -0.30 1.82 9.45
C ASP A 108 0.50 2.73 8.51
N ILE A 109 0.49 2.45 7.21
CA ILE A 109 1.17 3.29 6.21
C ILE A 109 0.50 4.66 6.09
N ILE A 110 -0.84 4.75 6.13
CA ILE A 110 -1.56 6.02 6.20
C ILE A 110 -1.12 6.82 7.43
N ASN A 111 -1.05 6.17 8.60
CA ASN A 111 -0.55 6.80 9.81
C ASN A 111 0.93 7.21 9.69
N LEU A 112 1.75 6.40 9.02
CA LEU A 112 3.16 6.75 8.76
C LEU A 112 3.26 8.05 7.94
N VAL A 113 2.47 8.19 6.88
CA VAL A 113 2.43 9.43 6.07
C VAL A 113 2.04 10.65 6.92
N HIS A 114 1.07 10.49 7.83
CA HIS A 114 0.68 11.57 8.75
C HIS A 114 1.70 11.92 9.82
N ASN A 115 2.74 11.12 9.99
CA ASN A 115 3.77 11.30 11.03
C ASN A 115 5.19 11.43 10.45
N LEU A 116 5.33 11.82 9.18
CA LEU A 116 6.65 12.02 8.58
C LEU A 116 7.45 13.11 9.28
N ASP A 117 6.80 14.08 9.91
CA ASP A 117 7.41 15.12 10.73
C ASP A 117 8.11 14.58 12.01
N CYS A 118 7.79 13.34 12.41
CA CYS A 118 8.48 12.62 13.48
C CYS A 118 9.83 12.05 13.05
N TYR A 119 10.14 12.06 11.77
CA TYR A 119 11.36 11.48 11.21
C TYR A 119 12.30 12.58 10.73
N SER A 120 13.58 12.29 10.77
CA SER A 120 14.65 13.12 10.20
C SER A 120 15.51 12.26 9.31
N LEU A 121 15.59 12.62 8.03
CA LEU A 121 16.46 11.98 7.05
C LEU A 121 17.71 12.82 6.84
N HIS A 122 18.88 12.21 6.93
CA HIS A 122 20.17 12.79 6.59
C HIS A 122 20.65 12.19 5.26
N PRO A 123 20.39 12.87 4.13
CA PRO A 123 20.68 12.34 2.80
C PRO A 123 22.17 12.02 2.61
N GLY A 124 22.47 10.89 1.95
CA GLY A 124 23.84 10.51 1.63
C GLY A 124 24.66 9.95 2.79
N VAL A 125 24.10 9.86 4.00
CA VAL A 125 24.76 9.25 5.17
C VAL A 125 24.43 7.75 5.16
N THR A 126 25.42 6.92 4.80
CA THR A 126 25.20 5.48 4.55
C THR A 126 26.00 4.54 5.43
N ASP A 127 26.85 5.10 6.32
CA ASP A 127 27.69 4.33 7.23
C ASP A 127 27.97 5.08 8.54
N ASP A 128 28.45 4.34 9.53
CA ASP A 128 28.72 4.86 10.87
C ASP A 128 29.86 5.91 10.89
N GLU A 129 30.87 5.80 10.02
CA GLU A 129 31.96 6.78 9.98
C GLU A 129 31.46 8.14 9.47
N THR A 130 30.68 8.14 8.38
CA THR A 130 30.07 9.35 7.83
C THR A 130 29.11 9.99 8.82
N LEU A 131 28.30 9.18 9.51
CA LEU A 131 27.40 9.65 10.58
C LEU A 131 28.19 10.32 11.72
N GLY A 132 29.24 9.66 12.19
CA GLY A 132 30.09 10.21 13.27
C GLY A 132 30.75 11.51 12.89
N ARG A 133 31.20 11.65 11.63
CA ARG A 133 31.78 12.91 11.12
C ARG A 133 30.75 14.03 11.11
N ILE A 134 29.58 13.83 10.56
CA ILE A 134 28.52 14.84 10.52
C ILE A 134 28.16 15.30 11.93
N TYR A 135 28.04 14.38 12.87
CA TYR A 135 27.69 14.73 14.25
C TYR A 135 28.76 15.53 14.96
N VAL A 136 30.02 15.25 14.69
CA VAL A 136 31.15 15.97 15.33
C VAL A 136 31.51 17.23 14.58
N GLU A 137 31.70 17.15 13.23
CA GLU A 137 32.27 18.22 12.43
C GLU A 137 31.21 19.23 11.95
N ASP A 138 29.99 18.77 11.60
CA ASP A 138 28.96 19.63 11.01
C ASP A 138 27.93 20.09 12.06
N MET A 139 27.48 19.18 12.91
CA MET A 139 26.47 19.47 13.93
C MET A 139 27.06 19.89 15.29
N GLU A 140 28.38 19.72 15.45
CA GLU A 140 29.10 20.10 16.68
C GLU A 140 28.48 19.48 17.95
N LEU A 141 27.91 18.25 17.85
CA LEU A 141 27.29 17.58 19.00
C LEU A 141 28.31 17.14 20.08
N LEU A 142 29.56 17.04 19.66
CA LEU A 142 30.70 16.75 20.57
C LEU A 142 31.82 17.69 20.27
N ASP A 143 32.26 18.44 21.29
CA ASP A 143 33.40 19.35 21.17
C ASP A 143 34.73 18.54 21.25
N VAL A 144 35.33 18.32 20.07
CA VAL A 144 36.61 17.62 19.92
C VAL A 144 37.67 18.63 19.46
N PRO A 145 38.76 18.83 20.28
CA PRO A 145 39.82 19.74 19.88
C PRO A 145 40.45 19.37 18.52
N ASP A 146 40.78 20.35 17.70
CA ASP A 146 41.35 20.16 16.35
C ASP A 146 42.57 19.24 16.32
N ASN A 147 43.41 19.29 17.34
CA ASN A 147 44.62 18.46 17.47
C ASN A 147 44.30 16.99 17.83
N VAL A 148 43.03 16.68 18.18
CA VAL A 148 42.55 15.33 18.54
C VAL A 148 41.75 14.74 17.37
N LEU A 149 41.07 15.55 16.56
CA LEU A 149 40.24 15.11 15.41
C LEU A 149 40.92 14.06 14.54
N PRO A 150 42.23 14.16 14.18
CA PRO A 150 42.89 13.15 13.34
C PRO A 150 42.99 11.76 13.97
N TYR A 151 42.77 11.67 15.27
CA TYR A 151 42.88 10.43 16.07
C TYR A 151 41.51 9.98 16.58
N PHE A 152 40.44 10.75 16.30
CA PHE A 152 39.09 10.44 16.76
C PHE A 152 38.48 9.28 15.95
N ASP A 153 37.87 8.32 16.64
CA ASP A 153 37.22 7.18 16.05
C ASP A 153 35.75 7.53 15.70
N PHE A 154 35.56 8.14 14.52
CA PHE A 154 34.25 8.56 14.04
C PHE A 154 33.32 7.38 13.83
N GLU A 155 33.83 6.21 13.36
CA GLU A 155 33.01 5.03 13.15
C GLU A 155 32.44 4.50 14.48
N ALA A 156 33.26 4.41 15.52
CA ALA A 156 32.78 3.98 16.83
C ALA A 156 31.75 4.96 17.40
N TYR A 157 32.00 6.26 17.28
CA TYR A 157 31.08 7.29 17.76
C TYR A 157 29.75 7.26 17.00
N GLY A 158 29.77 7.22 15.64
CA GLY A 158 28.57 7.16 14.82
C GLY A 158 27.74 5.91 15.08
N ARG A 159 28.41 4.75 15.25
CA ARG A 159 27.72 3.51 15.62
C ARG A 159 27.00 3.62 16.96
N ASP A 160 27.65 4.20 17.97
CA ASP A 160 27.04 4.37 19.29
C ASP A 160 25.85 5.34 19.22
N MET A 161 25.96 6.43 18.45
CA MET A 161 24.86 7.36 18.20
C MET A 161 23.68 6.67 17.50
N ARG A 162 23.93 5.95 16.41
CA ARG A 162 22.90 5.20 15.68
C ARG A 162 22.15 4.22 16.59
N ILE A 163 22.86 3.49 17.44
CA ILE A 163 22.26 2.53 18.37
C ILE A 163 21.40 3.27 19.42
N ASN A 164 21.88 4.37 19.96
CA ASN A 164 21.18 5.15 20.99
C ASN A 164 19.90 5.81 20.45
N GLU A 165 19.92 6.26 19.20
CA GLU A 165 18.79 6.91 18.53
C GLU A 165 17.83 5.91 17.89
N GLY A 166 18.20 4.63 17.77
CA GLY A 166 17.45 3.64 17.01
C GLY A 166 17.39 3.97 15.52
N GLY A 167 18.46 4.63 15.02
CA GLY A 167 18.55 5.05 13.63
C GLY A 167 18.78 3.89 12.65
N HIS A 168 18.49 4.15 11.38
CA HIS A 168 18.56 3.16 10.31
C HIS A 168 19.21 3.75 9.06
N PHE A 169 20.12 3.01 8.41
CA PHE A 169 20.66 3.36 7.11
C PHE A 169 19.73 2.81 6.02
N ALA A 170 19.10 3.71 5.26
CA ALA A 170 18.33 3.43 4.07
C ALA A 170 19.13 3.80 2.81
N PRO A 171 18.73 3.35 1.61
CA PRO A 171 19.41 3.70 0.36
C PRO A 171 19.55 5.21 0.11
N MET A 172 18.58 6.02 0.58
CA MET A 172 18.57 7.47 0.45
C MET A 172 19.35 8.21 1.55
N GLY A 173 19.65 7.57 2.68
CA GLY A 173 20.38 8.20 3.78
C GLY A 173 20.13 7.57 5.14
N TYR A 174 20.51 8.28 6.20
CA TYR A 174 20.32 7.86 7.58
C TYR A 174 19.03 8.44 8.14
N LEU A 175 18.15 7.56 8.61
CA LEU A 175 16.85 7.90 9.16
C LEU A 175 16.85 7.77 10.68
N THR A 176 16.40 8.81 11.38
CA THR A 176 16.09 8.81 12.82
C THR A 176 14.64 9.17 13.08
N ARG A 177 14.12 8.79 14.25
CA ARG A 177 12.80 9.22 14.72
C ARG A 177 12.94 9.93 16.06
N SER A 178 12.50 11.18 16.12
CA SER A 178 12.62 12.03 17.33
C SER A 178 11.27 12.45 17.92
N GLY A 179 10.17 12.24 17.22
CA GLY A 179 8.82 12.63 17.62
C GLY A 179 7.97 11.50 18.20
N ASP A 180 6.87 11.90 18.85
CA ASP A 180 5.84 10.98 19.31
C ASP A 180 4.90 10.63 18.13
N PHE A 181 4.94 9.39 17.68
CA PHE A 181 4.04 8.88 16.66
C PHE A 181 2.58 8.86 17.15
N LYS A 182 1.66 9.42 16.35
CA LYS A 182 0.24 9.52 16.69
C LYS A 182 -0.60 8.76 15.70
N GLU A 183 -1.39 7.81 16.16
CA GLU A 183 -2.43 7.22 15.34
C GLU A 183 -3.55 8.24 15.14
N VAL A 184 -3.74 8.71 13.90
CA VAL A 184 -4.79 9.66 13.50
C VAL A 184 -5.82 9.01 12.58
N TYR A 185 -5.46 7.90 11.95
CA TYR A 185 -6.31 7.10 11.08
C TYR A 185 -6.60 5.74 11.76
N HIS A 186 -7.88 5.41 11.92
CA HIS A 186 -8.34 4.20 12.63
C HIS A 186 -9.14 3.26 11.73
N GLY A 187 -9.35 3.62 10.45
CA GLY A 187 -10.04 2.78 9.48
C GLY A 187 -10.95 3.57 8.53
N ILE A 188 -11.72 2.84 7.72
CA ILE A 188 -12.49 3.34 6.57
C ILE A 188 -13.41 4.53 6.91
N GLU A 189 -13.93 4.59 8.15
CA GLU A 189 -14.82 5.68 8.56
C GLU A 189 -14.11 7.04 8.60
N ASP A 190 -12.79 7.05 8.77
CA ASP A 190 -11.98 8.28 8.80
C ASP A 190 -11.63 8.79 7.39
N ILE A 191 -11.89 7.98 6.34
CA ILE A 191 -11.64 8.39 4.95
C ILE A 191 -12.58 9.51 4.55
N PRO A 192 -12.07 10.67 4.06
CA PRO A 192 -12.90 11.73 3.50
C PRO A 192 -13.82 11.21 2.39
N ALA A 193 -15.05 11.74 2.32
CA ALA A 193 -16.05 11.26 1.36
C ALA A 193 -15.57 11.35 -0.10
N GLU A 194 -14.77 12.37 -0.41
CA GLU A 194 -14.16 12.60 -1.73
C GLU A 194 -13.09 11.55 -2.12
N HIS A 195 -12.50 10.85 -1.14
CA HIS A 195 -11.52 9.79 -1.39
C HIS A 195 -12.15 8.39 -1.46
N ARG A 196 -13.45 8.27 -1.12
CA ARG A 196 -14.19 7.01 -1.22
C ARG A 196 -14.64 6.79 -2.66
N ILE A 197 -14.10 5.78 -3.31
CA ILE A 197 -14.28 5.53 -4.74
C ILE A 197 -14.99 4.21 -5.05
N PHE A 198 -15.06 3.29 -4.07
CA PHE A 198 -15.59 1.97 -4.33
C PHE A 198 -17.11 2.00 -4.51
N ALA A 199 -17.56 1.61 -5.68
CA ALA A 199 -18.96 1.34 -5.97
C ALA A 199 -19.07 0.34 -7.12
N TYR A 200 -20.02 -0.58 -7.02
CA TYR A 200 -20.34 -1.47 -8.14
C TYR A 200 -20.90 -0.71 -9.34
N PRO A 201 -20.71 -1.24 -10.57
CA PRO A 201 -21.30 -0.66 -11.76
C PRO A 201 -22.82 -0.56 -11.65
N LYS A 202 -23.38 0.56 -12.11
CA LYS A 202 -24.84 0.73 -12.18
C LYS A 202 -25.37 -0.08 -13.35
N LEU A 203 -26.03 -1.22 -13.07
CA LEU A 203 -26.71 -2.04 -14.07
C LEU A 203 -28.09 -1.48 -14.37
N ASN A 204 -28.49 -1.42 -15.63
CA ASN A 204 -29.88 -1.17 -16.00
C ASN A 204 -30.76 -2.41 -15.68
N ILE A 205 -32.09 -2.26 -15.68
CA ILE A 205 -33.03 -3.31 -15.30
C ILE A 205 -32.84 -4.59 -16.15
N ARG A 206 -32.53 -4.43 -17.44
CA ARG A 206 -32.32 -5.57 -18.34
C ARG A 206 -31.03 -6.33 -18.02
N GLU A 207 -29.96 -5.61 -17.72
CA GLU A 207 -28.66 -6.16 -17.30
C GLU A 207 -28.81 -6.87 -15.96
N GLN A 208 -29.53 -6.29 -14.99
CA GLN A 208 -29.82 -6.92 -13.68
C GLN A 208 -30.57 -8.23 -13.85
N MET A 209 -31.66 -8.23 -14.63
CA MET A 209 -32.43 -9.45 -14.88
C MET A 209 -31.61 -10.54 -15.56
N ALA A 210 -30.74 -10.18 -16.50
CA ALA A 210 -29.85 -11.12 -17.16
C ALA A 210 -28.83 -11.72 -16.19
N ALA A 211 -28.25 -10.89 -15.31
CA ALA A 211 -27.31 -11.30 -14.27
C ALA A 211 -27.95 -12.28 -13.27
N TYR A 212 -29.13 -11.94 -12.73
CA TYR A 212 -29.86 -12.84 -11.80
C TYR A 212 -30.23 -14.17 -12.46
N LYS A 213 -30.67 -14.15 -13.71
CA LYS A 213 -30.99 -15.38 -14.45
C LYS A 213 -29.76 -16.29 -14.55
N GLU A 214 -28.60 -15.74 -14.88
CA GLU A 214 -27.36 -16.50 -14.99
C GLU A 214 -26.94 -17.13 -13.66
N VAL A 215 -27.09 -16.39 -12.55
CA VAL A 215 -26.83 -16.92 -11.18
C VAL A 215 -27.76 -18.11 -10.86
N ILE A 216 -29.06 -17.99 -11.18
CA ILE A 216 -30.04 -19.06 -10.95
C ILE A 216 -29.69 -20.30 -11.80
N ASP A 217 -29.36 -20.10 -13.08
CA ASP A 217 -29.02 -21.20 -14.00
C ASP A 217 -27.75 -21.94 -13.51
N ARG A 218 -26.72 -21.23 -13.01
CA ARG A 218 -25.51 -21.83 -12.41
C ARG A 218 -25.85 -22.66 -11.16
N SER A 219 -26.60 -22.10 -10.22
CA SER A 219 -26.99 -22.78 -8.98
C SER A 219 -27.79 -24.06 -9.26
N SER A 220 -28.62 -24.04 -10.30
CA SER A 220 -29.39 -25.21 -10.73
C SER A 220 -28.50 -26.33 -11.28
N LEU A 221 -27.47 -25.99 -12.05
CA LEU A 221 -26.51 -26.94 -12.60
C LEU A 221 -25.61 -27.56 -11.52
N GLU A 222 -25.23 -26.80 -10.49
CA GLU A 222 -24.47 -27.30 -9.34
C GLU A 222 -25.32 -28.25 -8.49
N GLY A 223 -26.60 -27.92 -8.26
CA GLY A 223 -27.54 -28.78 -7.56
C GLY A 223 -27.74 -30.13 -8.26
N GLU A 224 -27.80 -30.16 -9.61
CA GLU A 224 -27.91 -31.39 -10.39
C GLU A 224 -26.64 -32.27 -10.35
N ARG A 225 -25.45 -31.63 -10.28
CA ARG A 225 -24.16 -32.35 -10.12
C ARG A 225 -24.01 -33.01 -8.74
N LEU A 226 -24.51 -32.36 -7.70
CA LEU A 226 -24.46 -32.86 -6.32
C LEU A 226 -25.48 -33.97 -6.04
N HIS A 227 -26.60 -34.03 -6.80
CA HIS A 227 -27.62 -35.03 -6.72
C HIS A 227 -27.96 -35.64 -8.08
N PRO A 228 -27.08 -36.49 -8.67
CA PRO A 228 -27.43 -37.16 -9.93
C PRO A 228 -28.71 -37.97 -9.76
N ARG A 229 -29.68 -37.74 -10.65
CA ARG A 229 -30.93 -38.52 -10.73
C ARG A 229 -30.57 -40.01 -10.72
N LYS A 230 -31.06 -40.76 -9.72
CA LYS A 230 -31.04 -42.21 -9.76
C LYS A 230 -31.95 -42.63 -10.90
N GLU A 231 -31.38 -43.17 -11.98
CA GLU A 231 -32.15 -43.89 -12.98
C GLU A 231 -32.86 -45.04 -12.29
N HIS A 232 -34.20 -45.02 -12.27
CA HIS A 232 -35.02 -46.16 -11.89
C HIS A 232 -34.91 -47.18 -13.04
N ASP A 233 -34.07 -48.18 -12.80
CA ASP A 233 -34.03 -49.38 -13.65
C ASP A 233 -35.26 -50.23 -13.34
N ASP A 234 -36.37 -50.05 -14.08
CA ASP A 234 -37.52 -50.95 -14.08
C ASP A 234 -37.15 -52.19 -14.85
N ARG A 235 -36.93 -53.29 -14.11
CA ARG A 235 -36.98 -54.66 -14.59
C ARG A 235 -38.19 -55.38 -14.04
#